data_b5755e19d6f3df495872e7787a1041ea
#
_entry.id   b5755e19d6f3df495872e7787a1041ea
#
_cell.length_a   1.000
_cell.length_b   1.000
_cell.length_c   1.000
_cell.angle_alpha   90.00
_cell.angle_beta   90.00
_cell.angle_gamma   90.00
#
_symmetry.space_group_name_H-M   'P 1'
#
loop_
_entity.id
_entity.type
_entity.pdbx_description
1 polymer ?
#
loop_
_entity_poly.entity_id
_entity_poly.type
_entity_poly.pdbx_seq_one_letter_code
_entity_poly.pdbx_strand_id
1 'polypeptide(L)'
;PYGIGTLGKAAYDFADFLHAAGQHCWQMLPLGPTSYGDSPYQSFSTYAGNPYFIDLELLIEDGLLTRDEVESQNWGTNPRYVDYGRIYESRFAVLQKAKDRGWERDQAEVAAFQAENCRWLPDYALYMACKRHFGMRSWTEWDDADIRLRRSPEVLEQYRTLLREDVELFTYLQFLFFRQWNRLRDYLHSLDTVSYTHLTLPTT
;
A
#
# COMPACT_ATOMS: atom_id res chain seq x y z
N PRO A 1 8.76 8.42 10.83
CA PRO A 1 7.59 9.06 11.41
C PRO A 1 6.39 8.12 11.35
N TYR A 2 5.49 8.17 12.32
CA TYR A 2 4.28 7.34 12.36
C TYR A 2 4.55 5.82 12.31
N GLY A 3 5.56 5.37 13.02
CA GLY A 3 5.86 3.96 13.30
C GLY A 3 6.65 3.20 12.24
N ILE A 4 6.76 3.70 11.00
CA ILE A 4 7.49 3.06 9.91
C ILE A 4 8.02 4.12 8.93
N GLY A 5 9.07 3.78 8.17
CA GLY A 5 9.53 4.59 7.04
C GLY A 5 8.50 4.67 5.92
N THR A 6 8.39 5.83 5.27
CA THR A 6 7.37 6.10 4.25
C THR A 6 7.98 6.75 3.00
N LEU A 7 7.17 6.86 1.94
CA LEU A 7 7.54 7.50 0.67
C LEU A 7 7.50 9.05 0.73
N GLY A 8 7.73 9.61 1.94
CA GLY A 8 7.69 11.04 2.21
C GLY A 8 9.08 11.68 2.33
N LYS A 9 9.14 12.80 3.04
CA LYS A 9 10.33 13.67 3.15
C LYS A 9 11.62 12.90 3.43
N ALA A 10 11.63 11.94 4.34
CA ALA A 10 12.83 11.19 4.69
C ALA A 10 13.39 10.37 3.50
N ALA A 11 12.54 9.89 2.60
CA ALA A 11 12.95 9.20 1.39
C ALA A 11 13.57 10.19 0.37
N TYR A 12 13.02 11.39 0.25
CA TYR A 12 13.59 12.46 -0.60
C TYR A 12 14.93 12.96 -0.05
N ASP A 13 15.03 13.19 1.25
CA ASP A 13 16.29 13.59 1.90
C ASP A 13 17.40 12.53 1.69
N PHE A 14 17.01 11.25 1.70
CA PHE A 14 17.96 10.18 1.43
C PHE A 14 18.36 10.12 -0.04
N ALA A 15 17.44 10.40 -0.97
CA ALA A 15 17.76 10.54 -2.39
C ALA A 15 18.77 11.66 -2.64
N ASP A 16 18.61 12.82 -2.01
CA ASP A 16 19.53 13.95 -2.07
C ASP A 16 20.90 13.58 -1.51
N PHE A 17 20.93 12.85 -0.38
CA PHE A 17 22.16 12.34 0.20
C PHE A 17 22.90 11.38 -0.76
N LEU A 18 22.20 10.46 -1.40
CA LEU A 18 22.79 9.54 -2.38
C LEU A 18 23.39 10.30 -3.55
N HIS A 19 22.66 11.26 -4.12
CA HIS A 19 23.13 12.10 -5.20
C HIS A 19 24.39 12.89 -4.80
N ALA A 20 24.37 13.54 -3.64
CA ALA A 20 25.52 14.30 -3.13
C ALA A 20 26.75 13.42 -2.84
N ALA A 21 26.52 12.14 -2.51
CA ALA A 21 27.56 11.13 -2.31
C ALA A 21 28.02 10.46 -3.62
N GLY A 22 27.52 10.89 -4.78
CA GLY A 22 27.88 10.33 -6.09
C GLY A 22 27.37 8.91 -6.30
N GLN A 23 26.28 8.52 -5.63
CA GLN A 23 25.65 7.22 -5.80
C GLN A 23 24.55 7.29 -6.86
N HIS A 24 24.51 6.28 -7.73
CA HIS A 24 23.55 6.18 -8.84
C HIS A 24 22.53 5.05 -8.66
N CYS A 25 22.60 4.33 -7.55
CA CYS A 25 21.70 3.20 -7.30
C CYS A 25 21.25 3.15 -5.84
N TRP A 26 19.95 3.09 -5.64
CA TRP A 26 19.35 2.83 -4.33
C TRP A 26 18.75 1.43 -4.30
N GLN A 27 19.41 0.52 -3.61
CA GLN A 27 18.86 -0.81 -3.36
C GLN A 27 17.82 -0.76 -2.24
N MET A 28 16.62 -1.21 -2.54
CA MET A 28 15.50 -1.29 -1.61
C MET A 28 15.06 -2.75 -1.40
N LEU A 29 14.48 -3.04 -0.24
CA LEU A 29 13.70 -4.26 -0.05
C LEU A 29 12.42 -4.19 -0.90
N PRO A 30 11.79 -5.36 -1.22
CA PRO A 30 10.51 -5.36 -1.93
C PRO A 30 9.48 -4.48 -1.24
N LEU A 31 8.78 -3.66 -2.02
CA LEU A 31 7.79 -2.69 -1.53
C LEU A 31 6.36 -3.25 -1.53
N GLY A 32 6.20 -4.55 -1.74
CA GLY A 32 4.90 -5.22 -1.75
C GLY A 32 4.28 -5.38 -0.36
N PRO A 33 2.96 -5.68 -0.30
CA PRO A 33 2.29 -5.94 0.96
C PRO A 33 2.93 -7.14 1.65
N THR A 34 3.15 -7.01 2.96
CA THR A 34 3.67 -8.10 3.78
C THR A 34 2.55 -9.04 4.22
N SER A 35 2.87 -10.33 4.41
CA SER A 35 1.96 -11.32 4.96
C SER A 35 2.38 -11.76 6.36
N TYR A 36 2.16 -13.02 6.72
CA TYR A 36 2.55 -13.54 8.02
C TYR A 36 4.05 -13.35 8.28
N GLY A 37 4.38 -12.81 9.48
CA GLY A 37 5.75 -12.55 9.90
C GLY A 37 6.36 -11.26 9.33
N ASP A 38 5.57 -10.42 8.68
CA ASP A 38 5.94 -9.08 8.18
C ASP A 38 7.19 -9.05 7.28
N SER A 39 7.52 -10.20 6.67
CA SER A 39 8.65 -10.31 5.76
C SER A 39 8.33 -9.66 4.41
N PRO A 40 9.18 -8.75 3.90
CA PRO A 40 8.99 -8.15 2.59
C PRO A 40 9.12 -9.16 1.43
N TYR A 41 9.68 -10.35 1.70
CA TYR A 41 9.82 -11.43 0.72
C TYR A 41 8.62 -12.39 0.70
N GLN A 42 7.69 -12.27 1.63
CA GLN A 42 6.46 -13.07 1.69
C GLN A 42 5.25 -12.21 1.34
N SER A 43 5.24 -11.67 0.13
CA SER A 43 4.11 -10.91 -0.36
C SER A 43 3.08 -11.83 -1.03
N PHE A 44 1.80 -11.53 -0.85
CA PHE A 44 0.71 -12.18 -1.58
C PHE A 44 0.35 -11.47 -2.90
N SER A 45 1.13 -10.47 -3.29
CA SER A 45 1.04 -9.84 -4.61
C SER A 45 2.41 -9.31 -5.03
N THR A 46 2.79 -9.59 -6.28
CA THR A 46 4.02 -9.06 -6.89
C THR A 46 3.82 -7.68 -7.51
N TYR A 47 2.58 -7.23 -7.65
CA TYR A 47 2.24 -5.96 -8.30
C TYR A 47 1.86 -4.87 -7.30
N ALA A 48 1.17 -5.25 -6.21
CA ALA A 48 0.65 -4.30 -5.25
C ALA A 48 1.74 -3.66 -4.40
N GLY A 49 1.57 -2.38 -4.09
CA GLY A 49 2.37 -1.67 -3.12
C GLY A 49 1.86 -1.84 -1.69
N ASN A 50 2.76 -1.75 -0.71
CA ASN A 50 2.42 -1.87 0.70
C ASN A 50 1.80 -0.56 1.22
N PRO A 51 0.55 -0.55 1.68
CA PRO A 51 -0.09 0.65 2.21
C PRO A 51 0.62 1.26 3.43
N TYR A 52 1.47 0.49 4.12
CA TYR A 52 2.27 1.01 5.23
C TYR A 52 3.27 2.09 4.80
N PHE A 53 3.69 2.11 3.54
CA PHE A 53 4.64 3.08 3.03
C PHE A 53 3.99 4.37 2.49
N ILE A 54 2.66 4.46 2.44
CA ILE A 54 1.96 5.69 2.12
C ILE A 54 2.32 6.74 3.17
N ASP A 55 2.87 7.87 2.76
CA ASP A 55 3.24 8.95 3.66
C ASP A 55 2.01 9.75 4.09
N LEU A 56 1.82 9.91 5.40
CA LEU A 56 0.65 10.58 5.96
C LEU A 56 0.78 12.10 5.95
N GLU A 57 2.01 12.63 5.97
CA GLU A 57 2.23 14.08 5.83
C GLU A 57 1.78 14.57 4.44
N LEU A 58 2.12 13.81 3.39
CA LEU A 58 1.65 14.10 2.04
C LEU A 58 0.12 14.03 1.94
N LEU A 59 -0.54 13.14 2.70
CA LEU A 59 -2.01 13.10 2.73
C LEU A 59 -2.60 14.29 3.50
N ILE A 60 -1.91 14.81 4.51
CA ILE A 60 -2.30 16.04 5.20
C ILE A 60 -2.16 17.24 4.25
N GLU A 61 -1.05 17.36 3.54
CA GLU A 61 -0.82 18.39 2.54
C GLU A 61 -1.86 18.37 1.42
N ASP A 62 -2.26 17.19 0.99
CA ASP A 62 -3.31 16.96 -0.02
C ASP A 62 -4.74 17.24 0.55
N GLY A 63 -4.90 17.52 1.84
CA GLY A 63 -6.19 17.76 2.50
C GLY A 63 -7.03 16.51 2.72
N LEU A 64 -6.44 15.32 2.60
CA LEU A 64 -7.11 14.03 2.82
C LEU A 64 -7.16 13.66 4.30
N LEU A 65 -6.22 14.15 5.10
CA LEU A 65 -6.14 13.95 6.54
C LEU A 65 -5.92 15.28 7.25
N THR A 66 -6.27 15.32 8.54
CA THR A 66 -5.85 16.40 9.44
C THR A 66 -4.70 15.91 10.31
N ARG A 67 -3.87 16.84 10.78
CA ARG A 67 -2.77 16.53 11.70
C ARG A 67 -3.27 15.83 12.96
N ASP A 68 -4.34 16.35 13.56
CA ASP A 68 -4.93 15.79 14.78
C ASP A 68 -5.39 14.33 14.61
N GLU A 69 -5.92 13.99 13.44
CA GLU A 69 -6.34 12.60 13.15
C GLU A 69 -5.16 11.64 13.10
N VAL A 70 -4.02 12.09 12.63
CA VAL A 70 -2.81 11.29 12.55
C VAL A 70 -2.11 11.23 13.90
N GLU A 71 -1.93 12.37 14.59
CA GLU A 71 -1.23 12.45 15.87
C GLU A 71 -1.99 11.80 17.02
N SER A 72 -3.32 11.70 16.95
CA SER A 72 -4.15 11.00 17.94
C SER A 72 -4.00 9.48 17.92
N GLN A 73 -3.35 8.92 16.91
CA GLN A 73 -3.16 7.48 16.81
C GLN A 73 -1.96 6.98 17.60
N ASN A 74 -1.98 5.70 17.95
CA ASN A 74 -0.88 5.05 18.63
C ASN A 74 0.10 4.41 17.62
N TRP A 75 1.23 5.04 17.40
CA TRP A 75 2.24 4.60 16.44
C TRP A 75 3.36 3.74 17.06
N GLY A 76 3.24 3.37 18.34
CA GLY A 76 4.30 2.73 19.11
C GLY A 76 5.21 3.74 19.82
N THR A 77 6.04 3.23 20.71
CA THR A 77 6.88 4.05 21.59
C THR A 77 8.37 3.92 21.29
N ASN A 78 8.79 2.90 20.56
CA ASN A 78 10.20 2.65 20.29
C ASN A 78 10.56 3.03 18.84
N PRO A 79 11.36 4.10 18.62
CA PRO A 79 11.71 4.55 17.28
C PRO A 79 12.68 3.60 16.53
N ARG A 80 13.23 2.58 17.21
CA ARG A 80 14.18 1.62 16.64
C ARG A 80 13.51 0.35 16.10
N TYR A 81 12.23 0.12 16.42
CA TYR A 81 11.50 -1.08 16.03
C TYR A 81 10.12 -0.72 15.50
N VAL A 82 9.71 -1.42 14.46
CA VAL A 82 8.37 -1.33 13.89
C VAL A 82 7.42 -2.23 14.67
N ASP A 83 6.38 -1.65 15.27
CA ASP A 83 5.28 -2.41 15.90
C ASP A 83 4.16 -2.62 14.86
N TYR A 84 4.25 -3.69 14.10
CA TYR A 84 3.33 -3.97 13.00
C TYR A 84 1.87 -4.11 13.46
N GLY A 85 1.61 -4.66 14.65
CA GLY A 85 0.25 -4.75 15.18
C GLY A 85 -0.40 -3.38 15.36
N ARG A 86 0.32 -2.45 16.00
CA ARG A 86 -0.17 -1.07 16.20
C ARG A 86 -0.27 -0.29 14.91
N ILE A 87 0.72 -0.46 14.01
CA ILE A 87 0.68 0.18 12.69
C ILE A 87 -0.52 -0.30 11.90
N TYR A 88 -0.83 -1.59 11.92
CA TYR A 88 -1.99 -2.13 11.23
C TYR A 88 -3.27 -1.43 11.66
N GLU A 89 -3.55 -1.38 12.96
CA GLU A 89 -4.76 -0.74 13.48
C GLU A 89 -4.79 0.77 13.19
N SER A 90 -3.74 1.49 13.59
CA SER A 90 -3.67 2.95 13.49
C SER A 90 -3.66 3.42 12.04
N ARG A 91 -2.89 2.76 11.17
CA ARG A 91 -2.74 3.20 9.78
C ARG A 91 -4.00 2.97 8.97
N PHE A 92 -4.63 1.80 9.08
CA PHE A 92 -5.88 1.57 8.36
C PHE A 92 -7.02 2.46 8.86
N ALA A 93 -7.04 2.84 10.15
CA ALA A 93 -8.01 3.80 10.67
C ALA A 93 -7.90 5.19 10.00
N VAL A 94 -6.68 5.70 9.82
CA VAL A 94 -6.50 7.01 9.14
C VAL A 94 -6.63 6.90 7.62
N LEU A 95 -6.17 5.79 7.02
CA LEU A 95 -6.28 5.59 5.57
C LEU A 95 -7.75 5.41 5.14
N GLN A 96 -8.60 4.84 5.97
CA GLN A 96 -10.04 4.81 5.73
C GLN A 96 -10.61 6.23 5.60
N LYS A 97 -10.25 7.15 6.52
CA LYS A 97 -10.69 8.55 6.43
C LYS A 97 -10.16 9.25 5.17
N ALA A 98 -8.92 8.94 4.77
CA ALA A 98 -8.38 9.46 3.52
C ALA A 98 -9.18 8.98 2.30
N LYS A 99 -9.58 7.70 2.28
CA LYS A 99 -10.47 7.15 1.24
C LYS A 99 -11.82 7.83 1.24
N ASP A 100 -12.45 8.00 2.40
CA ASP A 100 -13.80 8.58 2.51
C ASP A 100 -13.84 10.03 1.98
N ARG A 101 -12.75 10.78 2.11
CA ARG A 101 -12.64 12.16 1.57
C ARG A 101 -12.20 12.20 0.11
N GLY A 102 -11.33 11.29 -0.27
CA GLY A 102 -10.64 11.34 -1.56
C GLY A 102 -11.33 10.56 -2.65
N TRP A 103 -12.09 9.53 -2.34
CA TRP A 103 -12.65 8.61 -3.33
C TRP A 103 -13.43 9.32 -4.45
N GLU A 104 -14.38 10.17 -4.09
CA GLU A 104 -15.16 10.92 -5.09
C GLU A 104 -14.37 12.08 -5.70
N ARG A 105 -13.53 12.73 -4.89
CA ARG A 105 -12.70 13.85 -5.34
C ARG A 105 -11.74 13.45 -6.45
N ASP A 106 -11.09 12.29 -6.28
CA ASP A 106 -10.02 11.81 -7.14
C ASP A 106 -10.51 10.80 -8.20
N GLN A 107 -11.83 10.70 -8.41
CA GLN A 107 -12.45 9.66 -9.26
C GLN A 107 -11.85 9.56 -10.67
N ALA A 108 -11.56 10.68 -11.31
CA ALA A 108 -10.99 10.67 -12.66
C ALA A 108 -9.58 10.04 -12.67
N GLU A 109 -8.75 10.37 -11.69
CA GLU A 109 -7.39 9.83 -11.57
C GLU A 109 -7.43 8.34 -11.14
N VAL A 110 -8.33 7.99 -10.22
CA VAL A 110 -8.55 6.60 -9.80
C VAL A 110 -9.03 5.76 -10.98
N ALA A 111 -9.94 6.25 -11.80
CA ALA A 111 -10.41 5.52 -12.98
C ALA A 111 -9.30 5.31 -14.02
N ALA A 112 -8.45 6.31 -14.25
CA ALA A 112 -7.27 6.16 -15.10
C ALA A 112 -6.30 5.11 -14.54
N PHE A 113 -6.01 5.16 -13.23
CA PHE A 113 -5.18 4.19 -12.56
C PHE A 113 -5.74 2.76 -12.64
N GLN A 114 -7.07 2.60 -12.47
CA GLN A 114 -7.74 1.31 -12.63
C GLN A 114 -7.62 0.76 -14.06
N ALA A 115 -7.76 1.61 -15.06
CA ALA A 115 -7.61 1.21 -16.46
C ALA A 115 -6.20 0.73 -16.78
N GLU A 116 -5.18 1.45 -16.31
CA GLU A 116 -3.77 1.08 -16.47
C GLU A 116 -3.41 -0.23 -15.76
N ASN A 117 -4.07 -0.52 -14.64
CA ASN A 117 -3.78 -1.65 -13.76
C ASN A 117 -4.86 -2.76 -13.81
N CYS A 118 -5.70 -2.77 -14.86
CA CYS A 118 -6.86 -3.65 -14.99
C CYS A 118 -6.52 -5.17 -14.93
N ARG A 119 -5.27 -5.54 -15.17
CA ARG A 119 -4.84 -6.95 -15.17
C ARG A 119 -4.67 -7.55 -13.78
N TRP A 120 -4.45 -6.74 -12.74
CA TRP A 120 -4.15 -7.24 -11.40
C TRP A 120 -4.96 -6.57 -10.30
N LEU A 121 -5.24 -5.27 -10.42
CA LEU A 121 -5.84 -4.45 -9.37
C LEU A 121 -7.24 -4.92 -8.94
N PRO A 122 -8.16 -5.27 -9.86
CA PRO A 122 -9.48 -5.76 -9.46
C PRO A 122 -9.44 -7.05 -8.64
N ASP A 123 -8.55 -7.96 -9.00
CA ASP A 123 -8.36 -9.23 -8.27
C ASP A 123 -7.70 -9.03 -6.91
N TYR A 124 -6.70 -8.14 -6.85
CA TYR A 124 -6.05 -7.77 -5.59
C TYR A 124 -7.02 -7.11 -4.62
N ALA A 125 -7.78 -6.11 -5.09
CA ALA A 125 -8.73 -5.39 -4.25
C ALA A 125 -9.83 -6.31 -3.71
N LEU A 126 -10.38 -7.19 -4.56
CA LEU A 126 -11.36 -8.19 -4.12
C LEU A 126 -10.75 -9.19 -3.13
N TYR A 127 -9.54 -9.67 -3.39
CA TYR A 127 -8.84 -10.58 -2.47
C TYR A 127 -8.67 -9.96 -1.08
N MET A 128 -8.23 -8.70 -1.01
CA MET A 128 -8.04 -7.99 0.25
C MET A 128 -9.35 -7.70 0.97
N ALA A 129 -10.39 -7.35 0.23
CA ALA A 129 -11.73 -7.18 0.77
C ALA A 129 -12.27 -8.48 1.38
N CYS A 130 -12.14 -9.59 0.67
CA CYS A 130 -12.49 -10.92 1.19
C CYS A 130 -11.63 -11.28 2.42
N LYS A 131 -10.32 -11.06 2.35
CA LYS A 131 -9.42 -11.33 3.48
C LYS A 131 -9.84 -10.58 4.74
N ARG A 132 -10.22 -9.30 4.61
CA ARG A 132 -10.75 -8.49 5.70
C ARG A 132 -12.08 -9.03 6.21
N HIS A 133 -13.00 -9.37 5.31
CA HIS A 133 -14.31 -9.95 5.62
C HIS A 133 -14.21 -11.25 6.44
N PHE A 134 -13.26 -12.12 6.06
CA PHE A 134 -12.99 -13.37 6.76
C PHE A 134 -11.98 -13.23 7.93
N GLY A 135 -11.83 -12.05 8.52
CA GLY A 135 -11.03 -11.83 9.73
C GLY A 135 -9.53 -11.98 9.52
N MET A 136 -9.02 -11.58 8.36
CA MET A 136 -7.60 -11.65 7.97
C MET A 136 -7.01 -13.08 7.92
N ARG A 137 -7.83 -14.11 7.98
CA ARG A 137 -7.42 -15.52 7.85
C ARG A 137 -6.82 -15.82 6.47
N SER A 138 -6.07 -16.91 6.37
CA SER A 138 -5.64 -17.45 5.08
C SER A 138 -6.86 -17.74 4.19
N TRP A 139 -6.72 -17.53 2.87
CA TRP A 139 -7.81 -17.85 1.93
C TRP A 139 -8.22 -19.34 1.97
N THR A 140 -7.30 -20.21 2.37
CA THR A 140 -7.59 -21.66 2.54
C THR A 140 -8.56 -21.96 3.68
N GLU A 141 -8.72 -21.01 4.60
CA GLU A 141 -9.56 -21.11 5.80
C GLU A 141 -10.85 -20.29 5.70
N TRP A 142 -11.15 -19.71 4.54
CA TRP A 142 -12.41 -19.00 4.34
C TRP A 142 -13.58 -19.99 4.33
N ASP A 143 -14.63 -19.66 5.07
CA ASP A 143 -15.77 -20.54 5.31
C ASP A 143 -16.62 -20.75 4.05
N ASP A 144 -16.64 -19.78 3.12
CA ASP A 144 -17.32 -19.92 1.83
C ASP A 144 -16.39 -20.56 0.79
N ALA A 145 -16.74 -21.78 0.39
CA ALA A 145 -15.97 -22.55 -0.58
C ALA A 145 -16.07 -21.98 -2.01
N ASP A 146 -17.14 -21.29 -2.34
CA ASP A 146 -17.34 -20.80 -3.71
C ASP A 146 -16.43 -19.61 -4.02
N ILE A 147 -16.33 -18.65 -3.10
CA ILE A 147 -15.35 -17.55 -3.26
C ILE A 147 -13.91 -18.05 -3.08
N ARG A 148 -13.67 -18.95 -2.12
CA ARG A 148 -12.35 -19.54 -1.90
C ARG A 148 -11.78 -20.22 -3.14
N LEU A 149 -12.62 -20.92 -3.89
CA LEU A 149 -12.24 -21.64 -5.11
C LEU A 149 -12.46 -20.82 -6.40
N ARG A 150 -12.96 -19.60 -6.28
CA ARG A 150 -13.31 -18.73 -7.42
C ARG A 150 -14.13 -19.45 -8.48
N ARG A 151 -15.17 -20.18 -8.03
CA ARG A 151 -15.89 -21.15 -8.87
C ARG A 151 -16.56 -20.57 -10.11
N SER A 152 -17.01 -19.32 -10.03
CA SER A 152 -17.63 -18.68 -11.18
C SER A 152 -17.47 -17.14 -11.15
N PRO A 153 -17.59 -16.48 -12.31
CA PRO A 153 -17.62 -15.02 -12.40
C PRO A 153 -18.76 -14.41 -11.57
N GLU A 154 -19.91 -15.08 -11.48
CA GLU A 154 -21.07 -14.62 -10.74
C GLU A 154 -20.78 -14.53 -9.24
N VAL A 155 -20.08 -15.52 -8.67
CA VAL A 155 -19.64 -15.49 -7.26
C VAL A 155 -18.68 -14.33 -7.03
N LEU A 156 -17.73 -14.09 -7.93
CA LEU A 156 -16.81 -12.97 -7.82
C LEU A 156 -17.57 -11.63 -7.82
N GLU A 157 -18.57 -11.49 -8.69
CA GLU A 157 -19.36 -10.27 -8.79
C GLU A 157 -20.27 -10.05 -7.57
N GLN A 158 -20.85 -11.12 -7.04
CA GLN A 158 -21.60 -11.07 -5.77
C GLN A 158 -20.73 -10.54 -4.63
N TYR A 159 -19.49 -11.04 -4.50
CA TYR A 159 -18.55 -10.55 -3.49
C TYR A 159 -18.05 -9.13 -3.74
N ARG A 160 -17.86 -8.72 -5.01
CA ARG A 160 -17.56 -7.30 -5.33
C ARG A 160 -18.70 -6.37 -4.90
N THR A 161 -19.93 -6.79 -5.10
CA THR A 161 -21.10 -6.03 -4.67
C THR A 161 -21.23 -5.99 -3.15
N LEU A 162 -21.10 -7.15 -2.51
CA LEU A 162 -21.21 -7.30 -1.04
C LEU A 162 -20.13 -6.49 -0.31
N LEU A 163 -18.91 -6.49 -0.82
CA LEU A 163 -17.74 -5.87 -0.18
C LEU A 163 -17.28 -4.61 -0.91
N ARG A 164 -18.20 -3.92 -1.56
CA ARG A 164 -17.89 -2.77 -2.41
C ARG A 164 -17.03 -1.72 -1.71
N GLU A 165 -17.35 -1.34 -0.49
CA GLU A 165 -16.61 -0.33 0.26
C GLU A 165 -15.15 -0.75 0.52
N ASP A 166 -14.93 -2.02 0.85
CA ASP A 166 -13.59 -2.56 1.06
C ASP A 166 -12.82 -2.68 -0.26
N VAL A 167 -13.48 -3.07 -1.36
CA VAL A 167 -12.87 -3.09 -2.70
C VAL A 167 -12.45 -1.68 -3.12
N GLU A 168 -13.30 -0.68 -2.89
CA GLU A 168 -12.97 0.73 -3.14
C GLU A 168 -11.80 1.19 -2.26
N LEU A 169 -11.79 0.82 -0.97
CA LEU A 169 -10.68 1.13 -0.06
C LEU A 169 -9.36 0.59 -0.59
N PHE A 170 -9.27 -0.71 -0.84
CA PHE A 170 -8.01 -1.31 -1.30
C PHE A 170 -7.57 -0.82 -2.68
N THR A 171 -8.51 -0.49 -3.55
CA THR A 171 -8.23 0.18 -4.84
C THR A 171 -7.61 1.56 -4.59
N TYR A 172 -8.22 2.36 -3.73
CA TYR A 172 -7.75 3.72 -3.44
C TYR A 172 -6.40 3.73 -2.73
N LEU A 173 -6.14 2.76 -1.84
CA LEU A 173 -4.83 2.63 -1.19
C LEU A 173 -3.73 2.32 -2.22
N GLN A 174 -4.00 1.51 -3.22
CA GLN A 174 -3.04 1.28 -4.30
C GLN A 174 -2.82 2.54 -5.15
N PHE A 175 -3.88 3.27 -5.48
CA PHE A 175 -3.76 4.56 -6.15
C PHE A 175 -2.88 5.54 -5.36
N LEU A 176 -3.10 5.71 -4.05
CA LEU A 176 -2.29 6.59 -3.20
C LEU A 176 -0.83 6.15 -3.13
N PHE A 177 -0.59 4.84 -2.98
CA PHE A 177 0.76 4.30 -2.97
C PHE A 177 1.50 4.61 -4.27
N PHE A 178 0.92 4.28 -5.41
CA PHE A 178 1.57 4.48 -6.70
C PHE A 178 1.71 5.95 -7.07
N ARG A 179 0.79 6.81 -6.65
CA ARG A 179 0.92 8.26 -6.80
C ARG A 179 2.17 8.79 -6.09
N GLN A 180 2.41 8.36 -4.86
CA GLN A 180 3.60 8.76 -4.09
C GLN A 180 4.87 8.07 -4.59
N TRP A 181 4.80 6.77 -4.89
CA TRP A 181 5.94 6.02 -5.40
C TRP A 181 6.43 6.55 -6.75
N ASN A 182 5.53 6.82 -7.68
CA ASN A 182 5.92 7.37 -8.98
C ASN A 182 6.58 8.73 -8.84
N ARG A 183 6.06 9.62 -7.98
CA ARG A 183 6.69 10.92 -7.68
C ARG A 183 8.11 10.76 -7.15
N LEU A 184 8.33 9.87 -6.19
CA LEU A 184 9.66 9.60 -5.63
C LEU A 184 10.60 8.98 -6.69
N ARG A 185 10.11 8.04 -7.48
CA ARG A 185 10.88 7.42 -8.55
C ARG A 185 11.30 8.44 -9.60
N ASP A 186 10.40 9.30 -10.04
CA ASP A 186 10.68 10.33 -11.02
C ASP A 186 11.68 11.35 -10.46
N TYR A 187 11.59 11.67 -9.16
CA TYR A 187 12.58 12.48 -8.46
C TYR A 187 13.98 11.83 -8.45
N LEU A 188 14.07 10.54 -8.10
CA LEU A 188 15.33 9.79 -8.17
C LEU A 188 15.95 9.82 -9.58
N HIS A 189 15.13 9.62 -10.61
CA HIS A 189 15.59 9.68 -11.99
C HIS A 189 16.11 11.08 -12.36
N SER A 190 15.49 12.15 -11.85
CA SER A 190 15.99 13.52 -12.07
C SER A 190 17.36 13.79 -11.41
N LEU A 191 17.73 12.98 -10.42
CA LEU A 191 19.02 12.99 -9.75
C LEU A 191 20.02 11.97 -10.33
N ASP A 192 19.75 11.41 -11.51
CA ASP A 192 20.54 10.34 -12.14
C ASP A 192 20.75 9.12 -11.21
N THR A 193 19.72 8.83 -10.41
CA THR A 193 19.70 7.71 -9.46
C THR A 193 18.55 6.78 -9.79
N VAL A 194 18.79 5.47 -9.83
CA VAL A 194 17.75 4.45 -10.04
C VAL A 194 17.45 3.71 -8.75
N SER A 195 16.17 3.44 -8.51
CA SER A 195 15.75 2.54 -7.44
C SER A 195 15.75 1.09 -7.93
N TYR A 196 16.25 0.19 -7.10
CA TYR A 196 16.36 -1.22 -7.40
C TYR A 196 15.74 -2.06 -6.27
N THR A 197 14.72 -2.87 -6.60
CA THR A 197 14.11 -3.82 -5.66
C THR A 197 14.46 -5.24 -6.08
N HIS A 198 14.91 -6.07 -5.14
CA HIS A 198 15.30 -7.45 -5.42
C HIS A 198 14.24 -8.42 -4.89
N LEU A 199 13.57 -9.12 -5.81
CA LEU A 199 12.52 -10.10 -5.49
C LEU A 199 13.04 -11.55 -5.51
N THR A 200 14.21 -11.80 -6.10
CA THR A 200 14.79 -13.14 -6.20
C THR A 200 16.18 -13.16 -5.60
N LEU A 201 16.49 -14.21 -4.83
CA LEU A 201 17.87 -14.51 -4.48
C LEU A 201 18.61 -14.86 -5.78
N PRO A 202 19.86 -14.40 -5.96
CA PRO A 202 20.67 -14.87 -7.07
C PRO A 202 20.79 -16.40 -6.94
N THR A 203 20.33 -17.11 -7.96
CA THR A 203 20.61 -18.53 -8.09
C THR A 203 22.08 -18.65 -8.50
N THR A 204 22.90 -19.07 -7.56
CA THR A 204 24.28 -19.50 -7.85
C THR A 204 24.28 -20.80 -8.60
#